data_23587787c651f41d4cd93ef3a7e755a7
#
_entry.id   23587787c651f41d4cd93ef3a7e755a7
#
_cell.length_a   1.000
_cell.length_b   1.000
_cell.length_c   1.000
_cell.angle_alpha   90.00
_cell.angle_beta   90.00
_cell.angle_gamma   90.00
#
_symmetry.space_group_name_H-M   'P 1'
#
loop_
_entity.id
_entity.type
_entity.pdbx_description
1 polymer ?
#
loop_
_entity_poly.entity_id
_entity_poly.type
_entity_poly.pdbx_seq_one_letter_code
_entity_poly.pdbx_strand_id
1 'polypeptide(L)'
;MKLEVNLKQKPYDIIIEKGALKGVGQWVKTLWEPQKIALITDNHVGGLYAEKVKFSLEHEGFEVVVFDFLEGEASKNLKTVNKAYEFLIKNGMTRSDGIVALGGGVVGDLAGFVASTYMRGIHFVQVPTSLTAQVDSSIGGKTGVNTPFAKNIVGTFAQPDGVLIDPNVLETLGKRELIEGIGEVVKYGLIDDPELWQLLDNIDGSVHSVLENSETIIYRSCNVKRKIVVEDEFEGGVRMYLNFGHTIGHAVEQTAGYGKVMHGEAVAIGMVQISRVAEKKKLMPQGITRQIAEMCVKFGLPVDYEPWRVEELYTALTHDKKARGNSIKTVIVPEIGKAAINQIPLVEMKEYLEK
;
A
#
# COMPACT_ATOMS: atom_id res chain seq x y z
N MET A 1 0.78 -17.84 -8.81
CA MET A 1 0.16 -16.99 -9.86
C MET A 1 1.13 -15.90 -10.30
N LYS A 2 1.02 -15.37 -11.53
CA LYS A 2 1.90 -14.33 -12.08
C LYS A 2 1.07 -13.21 -12.70
N LEU A 3 1.47 -11.96 -12.46
CA LEU A 3 0.92 -10.76 -13.12
C LEU A 3 2.06 -9.95 -13.75
N GLU A 4 1.92 -9.55 -15.00
CA GLU A 4 2.90 -8.72 -15.70
C GLU A 4 2.48 -7.25 -15.63
N VAL A 5 3.35 -6.39 -15.12
CA VAL A 5 3.19 -4.94 -15.06
C VAL A 5 3.94 -4.33 -16.25
N ASN A 6 3.24 -4.18 -17.37
CA ASN A 6 3.81 -3.77 -18.66
C ASN A 6 3.95 -2.25 -18.78
N LEU A 7 4.86 -1.65 -18.02
CA LEU A 7 5.21 -0.23 -18.11
C LEU A 7 6.20 0.01 -19.25
N LYS A 8 6.11 1.19 -19.87
CA LYS A 8 6.92 1.54 -21.05
C LYS A 8 8.42 1.55 -20.77
N GLN A 9 8.82 2.01 -19.57
CA GLN A 9 10.24 2.19 -19.26
C GLN A 9 10.81 0.99 -18.47
N LYS A 10 10.04 0.43 -17.56
CA LYS A 10 10.49 -0.65 -16.68
C LYS A 10 9.36 -1.63 -16.38
N PRO A 11 9.11 -2.60 -17.28
CA PRO A 11 8.17 -3.69 -16.99
C PRO A 11 8.75 -4.59 -15.89
N TYR A 12 7.86 -5.22 -15.10
CA TYR A 12 8.24 -6.18 -14.07
C TYR A 12 7.11 -7.18 -13.80
N ASP A 13 7.46 -8.25 -13.12
CA ASP A 13 6.52 -9.31 -12.73
C ASP A 13 6.15 -9.23 -11.25
N ILE A 14 4.91 -9.55 -10.94
CA ILE A 14 4.43 -9.84 -9.59
C ILE A 14 4.18 -11.35 -9.51
N ILE A 15 4.94 -12.03 -8.67
CA ILE A 15 4.77 -13.46 -8.40
C ILE A 15 3.99 -13.60 -7.08
N ILE A 16 2.91 -14.37 -7.11
CA ILE A 16 2.06 -14.64 -5.94
C ILE A 16 1.97 -16.14 -5.78
N GLU A 17 2.56 -16.69 -4.72
CA GLU A 17 2.62 -18.13 -4.49
C GLU A 17 2.86 -18.43 -3.01
N LYS A 18 2.02 -19.31 -2.43
CA LYS A 18 2.21 -19.79 -1.06
C LYS A 18 3.52 -20.54 -0.91
N GLY A 19 4.36 -20.11 0.02
CA GLY A 19 5.69 -20.70 0.27
C GLY A 19 6.81 -20.15 -0.61
N ALA A 20 6.54 -19.15 -1.48
CA ALA A 20 7.51 -18.57 -2.39
C ALA A 20 8.74 -17.95 -1.69
N LEU A 21 8.60 -17.51 -0.44
CA LEU A 21 9.71 -16.95 0.32
C LEU A 21 10.91 -17.93 0.47
N LYS A 22 10.65 -19.23 0.46
CA LYS A 22 11.71 -20.26 0.52
C LYS A 22 12.62 -20.26 -0.72
N GLY A 23 12.07 -19.88 -1.87
CA GLY A 23 12.76 -19.84 -3.16
C GLY A 23 13.18 -18.44 -3.58
N VAL A 24 13.19 -17.45 -2.65
CA VAL A 24 13.49 -16.07 -2.99
C VAL A 24 14.84 -15.88 -3.66
N GLY A 25 15.88 -16.61 -3.25
CA GLY A 25 17.20 -16.55 -3.87
C GLY A 25 17.17 -17.00 -5.34
N GLN A 26 16.52 -18.12 -5.63
CA GLN A 26 16.37 -18.62 -6.99
C GLN A 26 15.57 -17.62 -7.86
N TRP A 27 14.51 -17.02 -7.30
CA TRP A 27 13.74 -16.01 -8.02
C TRP A 27 14.57 -14.75 -8.31
N VAL A 28 15.33 -14.22 -7.33
CA VAL A 28 16.20 -13.06 -7.53
C VAL A 28 17.25 -13.35 -8.58
N LYS A 29 17.80 -14.55 -8.63
CA LYS A 29 18.78 -14.98 -9.64
C LYS A 29 18.21 -14.99 -11.08
N THR A 30 16.90 -15.10 -11.24
CA THR A 30 16.28 -14.90 -12.57
C THR A 30 16.26 -13.45 -13.02
N LEU A 31 16.45 -12.51 -12.11
CA LEU A 31 16.43 -11.07 -12.36
C LEU A 31 17.85 -10.47 -12.40
N TRP A 32 18.76 -10.99 -11.57
CA TRP A 32 20.10 -10.44 -11.36
C TRP A 32 21.16 -11.53 -11.46
N GLU A 33 22.30 -11.21 -12.03
CA GLU A 33 23.50 -12.02 -11.88
C GLU A 33 24.01 -11.94 -10.42
N PRO A 34 24.71 -12.97 -9.90
CA PRO A 34 25.28 -12.95 -8.55
C PRO A 34 26.11 -11.71 -8.26
N GLN A 35 25.71 -10.94 -7.25
CA GLN A 35 26.27 -9.66 -6.85
C GLN A 35 26.05 -9.46 -5.35
N LYS A 36 26.42 -8.32 -4.81
CA LYS A 36 26.12 -7.97 -3.42
C LYS A 36 24.69 -7.48 -3.27
N ILE A 37 23.99 -7.96 -2.24
CA ILE A 37 22.61 -7.59 -1.90
C ILE A 37 22.56 -6.99 -0.51
N ALA A 38 21.96 -5.81 -0.38
CA ALA A 38 21.50 -5.30 0.90
C ALA A 38 20.06 -5.76 1.15
N LEU A 39 19.89 -6.65 2.12
CA LEU A 39 18.56 -7.01 2.64
C LEU A 39 18.14 -5.92 3.62
N ILE A 40 17.17 -5.10 3.24
CA ILE A 40 16.61 -4.03 4.09
C ILE A 40 15.31 -4.52 4.69
N THR A 41 15.19 -4.44 6.02
CA THR A 41 14.05 -4.91 6.79
C THR A 41 13.84 -4.04 8.04
N ASP A 42 12.78 -4.28 8.79
CA ASP A 42 12.65 -3.79 10.17
C ASP A 42 12.99 -4.90 11.18
N ASN A 43 13.19 -4.52 12.44
CA ASN A 43 13.60 -5.45 13.50
C ASN A 43 12.56 -6.55 13.77
N HIS A 44 11.26 -6.30 13.55
CA HIS A 44 10.22 -7.30 13.76
C HIS A 44 10.24 -8.34 12.62
N VAL A 45 10.10 -7.90 11.37
CA VAL A 45 10.12 -8.79 10.20
C VAL A 45 11.48 -9.46 10.05
N GLY A 46 12.57 -8.73 10.34
CA GLY A 46 13.93 -9.26 10.33
C GLY A 46 14.09 -10.44 11.28
N GLY A 47 13.56 -10.34 12.49
CA GLY A 47 13.57 -11.44 13.47
C GLY A 47 12.84 -12.71 13.03
N LEU A 48 11.84 -12.58 12.15
CA LEU A 48 11.04 -13.70 11.63
C LEU A 48 11.65 -14.34 10.38
N TYR A 49 12.18 -13.52 9.47
CA TYR A 49 12.44 -13.95 8.09
C TYR A 49 13.84 -13.63 7.55
N ALA A 50 14.60 -12.66 8.12
CA ALA A 50 15.84 -12.19 7.50
C ALA A 50 16.87 -13.32 7.29
N GLU A 51 17.08 -14.18 8.29
CA GLU A 51 18.04 -15.28 8.18
C GLU A 51 17.66 -16.30 7.09
N LYS A 52 16.35 -16.59 6.95
CA LYS A 52 15.86 -17.50 5.91
C LYS A 52 16.04 -16.93 4.51
N VAL A 53 15.73 -15.63 4.34
CA VAL A 53 15.89 -14.92 3.06
C VAL A 53 17.37 -14.79 2.72
N LYS A 54 18.21 -14.38 3.68
CA LYS A 54 19.66 -14.30 3.52
C LYS A 54 20.24 -15.64 3.10
N PHE A 55 19.93 -16.72 3.81
CA PHE A 55 20.40 -18.06 3.45
C PHE A 55 20.00 -18.46 2.03
N SER A 56 18.74 -18.21 1.63
CA SER A 56 18.27 -18.50 0.28
C SER A 56 19.03 -17.72 -0.80
N LEU A 57 19.34 -16.45 -0.55
CA LEU A 57 20.11 -15.61 -1.47
C LEU A 57 21.58 -16.06 -1.54
N GLU A 58 22.22 -16.32 -0.41
CA GLU A 58 23.62 -16.79 -0.35
C GLU A 58 23.81 -18.14 -1.02
N HIS A 59 22.83 -19.04 -0.92
CA HIS A 59 22.84 -20.33 -1.61
C HIS A 59 22.91 -20.21 -3.13
N GLU A 60 22.37 -19.12 -3.68
CA GLU A 60 22.38 -18.82 -5.12
C GLU A 60 23.61 -18.02 -5.56
N GLY A 61 24.54 -17.74 -4.63
CA GLY A 61 25.83 -17.11 -4.90
C GLY A 61 25.88 -15.61 -4.67
N PHE A 62 24.86 -15.02 -4.07
CA PHE A 62 24.87 -13.58 -3.68
C PHE A 62 25.67 -13.38 -2.39
N GLU A 63 26.36 -12.24 -2.28
CA GLU A 63 26.91 -11.74 -1.01
C GLU A 63 25.83 -10.89 -0.33
N VAL A 64 25.37 -11.26 0.88
CA VAL A 64 24.24 -10.59 1.54
C VAL A 64 24.65 -9.87 2.82
N VAL A 65 24.34 -8.58 2.88
CA VAL A 65 24.46 -7.76 4.08
C VAL A 65 23.06 -7.31 4.54
N VAL A 66 22.81 -7.32 5.85
CA VAL A 66 21.48 -7.02 6.40
C VAL A 66 21.49 -5.66 7.08
N PHE A 67 20.56 -4.80 6.69
CA PHE A 67 20.27 -3.53 7.36
C PHE A 67 18.87 -3.60 7.95
N ASP A 68 18.77 -3.53 9.27
CA ASP A 68 17.50 -3.43 9.98
C ASP A 68 17.33 -2.08 10.70
N PHE A 69 16.09 -1.67 10.85
CA PHE A 69 15.71 -0.47 11.59
C PHE A 69 14.48 -0.74 12.47
N LEU A 70 14.17 0.17 13.38
CA LEU A 70 13.04 0.00 14.29
C LEU A 70 11.71 0.02 13.50
N GLU A 71 10.85 -0.96 13.75
CA GLU A 71 9.53 -1.07 13.13
C GLU A 71 8.66 0.17 13.31
N GLY A 72 7.70 0.36 12.41
CA GLY A 72 6.65 1.37 12.49
C GLY A 72 6.93 2.65 11.70
N GLU A 73 5.86 3.40 11.48
CA GLU A 73 5.82 4.60 10.61
C GLU A 73 6.77 5.71 11.07
N ALA A 74 7.11 5.77 12.36
CA ALA A 74 8.06 6.75 12.90
C ALA A 74 9.48 6.59 12.32
N SER A 75 9.85 5.41 11.87
CA SER A 75 11.13 5.11 11.24
C SER A 75 11.20 5.46 9.76
N LYS A 76 10.06 5.73 9.13
CA LYS A 76 9.97 6.10 7.71
C LYS A 76 10.35 7.57 7.49
N ASN A 77 11.62 7.91 7.63
CA ASN A 77 12.12 9.28 7.59
C ASN A 77 13.54 9.39 7.01
N LEU A 78 13.97 10.62 6.68
CA LEU A 78 15.29 10.89 6.10
C LEU A 78 16.46 10.49 7.01
N LYS A 79 16.29 10.45 8.34
CA LYS A 79 17.33 10.02 9.26
C LYS A 79 17.65 8.52 9.08
N THR A 80 16.60 7.71 8.93
CA THR A 80 16.75 6.27 8.65
C THR A 80 17.34 6.03 7.26
N VAL A 81 16.91 6.80 6.26
CA VAL A 81 17.50 6.78 4.91
C VAL A 81 19.00 7.08 4.95
N ASN A 82 19.41 8.10 5.70
CA ASN A 82 20.84 8.43 5.82
C ASN A 82 21.65 7.30 6.47
N LYS A 83 21.09 6.63 7.49
CA LYS A 83 21.72 5.44 8.09
C LYS A 83 21.85 4.30 7.07
N ALA A 84 20.84 4.10 6.22
CA ALA A 84 20.90 3.11 5.16
C ALA A 84 22.01 3.45 4.16
N TYR A 85 22.18 4.71 3.73
CA TYR A 85 23.28 5.11 2.86
C TYR A 85 24.65 4.86 3.49
N GLU A 86 24.84 5.24 4.76
CA GLU A 86 26.08 4.96 5.48
C GLU A 86 26.38 3.46 5.53
N PHE A 87 25.36 2.64 5.76
CA PHE A 87 25.48 1.18 5.77
C PHE A 87 25.89 0.65 4.39
N LEU A 88 25.23 1.08 3.31
CA LEU A 88 25.57 0.67 1.94
C LEU A 88 27.02 1.05 1.57
N ILE A 89 27.44 2.28 1.92
CA ILE A 89 28.81 2.76 1.67
C ILE A 89 29.84 1.92 2.43
N LYS A 90 29.61 1.68 3.74
CA LYS A 90 30.54 0.89 4.59
C LYS A 90 30.69 -0.55 4.11
N ASN A 91 29.67 -1.11 3.49
CA ASN A 91 29.68 -2.46 2.92
C ASN A 91 30.15 -2.49 1.46
N GLY A 92 30.64 -1.35 0.92
CA GLY A 92 31.19 -1.29 -0.44
C GLY A 92 30.16 -1.56 -1.54
N MET A 93 28.88 -1.26 -1.30
CA MET A 93 27.83 -1.41 -2.31
C MET A 93 28.08 -0.49 -3.51
N THR A 94 27.94 -1.04 -4.70
CA THR A 94 28.18 -0.36 -5.98
C THR A 94 26.90 -0.21 -6.79
N ARG A 95 27.01 0.39 -7.99
CA ARG A 95 25.85 0.59 -8.87
C ARG A 95 25.27 -0.73 -9.43
N SER A 96 26.07 -1.78 -9.52
CA SER A 96 25.65 -3.09 -9.99
C SER A 96 25.04 -3.99 -8.92
N ASP A 97 25.00 -3.51 -7.67
CA ASP A 97 24.43 -4.23 -6.54
C ASP A 97 22.93 -3.93 -6.39
N GLY A 98 22.24 -4.66 -5.50
CA GLY A 98 20.81 -4.55 -5.37
C GLY A 98 20.30 -4.54 -3.93
N ILE A 99 19.07 -4.10 -3.78
CA ILE A 99 18.32 -4.11 -2.50
C ILE A 99 17.16 -5.10 -2.58
N VAL A 100 17.06 -5.97 -1.58
CA VAL A 100 15.85 -6.75 -1.32
C VAL A 100 15.11 -6.07 -0.16
N ALA A 101 13.94 -5.51 -0.44
CA ALA A 101 13.07 -4.90 0.56
C ALA A 101 12.16 -5.97 1.16
N LEU A 102 12.45 -6.42 2.38
CA LEU A 102 11.71 -7.46 3.09
C LEU A 102 10.91 -6.86 4.23
N GLY A 103 9.61 -6.62 4.05
CA GLY A 103 8.80 -6.02 5.12
C GLY A 103 7.44 -5.49 4.67
N GLY A 104 6.78 -4.78 5.55
CA GLY A 104 5.54 -4.05 5.26
C GLY A 104 5.78 -2.80 4.41
N GLY A 105 4.73 -1.98 4.24
CA GLY A 105 4.79 -0.77 3.42
C GLY A 105 5.86 0.23 3.83
N VAL A 106 6.15 0.36 5.13
CA VAL A 106 7.23 1.23 5.64
C VAL A 106 8.58 0.82 5.08
N VAL A 107 8.88 -0.49 5.13
CA VAL A 107 10.15 -1.03 4.60
C VAL A 107 10.21 -0.88 3.09
N GLY A 108 9.13 -1.24 2.38
CA GLY A 108 9.08 -1.17 0.92
C GLY A 108 9.29 0.24 0.40
N ASP A 109 8.59 1.23 0.98
CA ASP A 109 8.71 2.64 0.58
C ASP A 109 10.10 3.21 0.88
N LEU A 110 10.63 2.95 2.08
CA LEU A 110 11.95 3.44 2.48
C LEU A 110 13.06 2.79 1.65
N ALA A 111 13.05 1.47 1.51
CA ALA A 111 14.06 0.74 0.75
C ALA A 111 14.04 1.09 -0.75
N GLY A 112 12.82 1.24 -1.33
CA GLY A 112 12.65 1.69 -2.70
C GLY A 112 13.16 3.12 -2.91
N PHE A 113 12.93 4.02 -1.96
CA PHE A 113 13.48 5.38 -2.00
C PHE A 113 15.02 5.36 -1.89
N VAL A 114 15.58 4.57 -0.97
CA VAL A 114 17.04 4.37 -0.86
C VAL A 114 17.60 3.85 -2.17
N ALA A 115 17.00 2.80 -2.75
CA ALA A 115 17.46 2.23 -4.02
C ALA A 115 17.43 3.24 -5.17
N SER A 116 16.38 4.05 -5.25
CA SER A 116 16.19 5.02 -6.33
C SER A 116 17.16 6.20 -6.27
N THR A 117 17.70 6.50 -5.10
CA THR A 117 18.54 7.68 -4.87
C THR A 117 20.01 7.36 -4.63
N TYR A 118 20.33 6.19 -4.05
CA TYR A 118 21.70 5.71 -3.89
C TYR A 118 22.35 5.55 -5.27
N MET A 119 23.53 6.18 -5.46
CA MET A 119 24.25 6.19 -6.74
C MET A 119 23.40 6.58 -7.97
N ARG A 120 22.31 7.34 -7.80
CA ARG A 120 21.31 7.72 -8.82
C ARG A 120 20.44 6.57 -9.32
N GLY A 121 20.32 5.54 -8.51
CA GLY A 121 19.50 4.37 -8.76
C GLY A 121 20.32 3.09 -8.85
N ILE A 122 19.91 2.09 -8.05
CA ILE A 122 20.41 0.72 -8.08
C ILE A 122 19.23 -0.23 -8.20
N HIS A 123 19.48 -1.51 -8.45
CA HIS A 123 18.47 -2.53 -8.52
C HIS A 123 17.70 -2.69 -7.19
N PHE A 124 16.41 -3.00 -7.25
CA PHE A 124 15.69 -3.42 -6.07
C PHE A 124 14.47 -4.31 -6.41
N VAL A 125 14.11 -5.18 -5.48
CA VAL A 125 12.91 -5.99 -5.49
C VAL A 125 12.14 -5.82 -4.20
N GLN A 126 10.83 -6.08 -4.26
CA GLN A 126 9.91 -6.02 -3.13
C GLN A 126 9.51 -7.44 -2.68
N VAL A 127 9.63 -7.71 -1.38
CA VAL A 127 9.13 -8.91 -0.72
C VAL A 127 8.20 -8.47 0.43
N PRO A 128 6.94 -8.12 0.09
CA PRO A 128 6.00 -7.53 1.04
C PRO A 128 5.47 -8.56 2.03
N THR A 129 5.41 -8.18 3.33
CA THR A 129 5.03 -9.08 4.42
C THR A 129 3.75 -8.71 5.16
N SER A 130 3.16 -7.54 4.90
CA SER A 130 1.82 -7.18 5.37
C SER A 130 0.80 -7.23 4.23
N LEU A 131 -0.48 -7.43 4.54
CA LEU A 131 -1.52 -7.50 3.51
C LEU A 131 -1.59 -6.19 2.71
N THR A 132 -1.57 -5.03 3.36
CA THR A 132 -1.53 -3.72 2.70
C THR A 132 -0.34 -3.59 1.75
N ALA A 133 0.83 -4.10 2.14
CA ALA A 133 1.99 -4.09 1.25
C ALA A 133 1.83 -5.05 0.08
N GLN A 134 1.27 -6.23 0.29
CA GLN A 134 1.05 -7.23 -0.74
C GLN A 134 0.05 -6.78 -1.80
N VAL A 135 -1.04 -6.12 -1.39
CA VAL A 135 -2.11 -5.71 -2.33
C VAL A 135 -1.96 -4.28 -2.84
N ASP A 136 -1.14 -3.45 -2.18
CA ASP A 136 -1.07 -2.02 -2.49
C ASP A 136 0.36 -1.49 -2.58
N SER A 137 1.06 -1.19 -1.49
CA SER A 137 2.25 -0.33 -1.51
C SER A 137 3.43 -0.87 -2.31
N SER A 138 3.59 -2.20 -2.49
CA SER A 138 4.66 -2.79 -3.30
C SER A 138 4.50 -2.60 -4.81
N ILE A 139 3.37 -2.06 -5.27
CA ILE A 139 3.00 -1.96 -6.69
C ILE A 139 2.84 -0.49 -7.10
N GLY A 140 3.35 -0.14 -8.30
CA GLY A 140 3.16 1.17 -8.90
C GLY A 140 4.21 2.22 -8.55
N GLY A 141 5.31 1.80 -7.94
CA GLY A 141 6.56 2.55 -7.85
C GLY A 141 6.57 3.79 -6.96
N LYS A 142 5.50 4.07 -6.23
CA LYS A 142 5.52 5.16 -5.24
C LYS A 142 6.42 4.75 -4.07
N THR A 143 7.56 5.42 -3.93
CA THR A 143 8.50 5.22 -2.82
C THR A 143 8.74 6.54 -2.14
N GLY A 144 9.02 6.54 -0.85
CA GLY A 144 9.24 7.80 -0.16
C GLY A 144 9.23 7.70 1.35
N VAL A 145 9.46 8.85 1.97
CA VAL A 145 9.56 8.99 3.41
C VAL A 145 8.84 10.23 3.91
N ASN A 146 8.58 10.23 5.21
CA ASN A 146 7.92 11.30 5.92
C ASN A 146 8.90 12.41 6.30
N THR A 147 8.36 13.61 6.43
CA THR A 147 9.01 14.74 7.10
C THR A 147 8.21 15.12 8.34
N PRO A 148 8.76 15.99 9.22
CA PRO A 148 7.98 16.50 10.36
C PRO A 148 6.70 17.24 9.96
N PHE A 149 6.58 17.65 8.71
CA PHE A 149 5.47 18.49 8.23
C PHE A 149 4.42 17.71 7.44
N ALA A 150 4.79 16.59 6.78
CA ALA A 150 3.86 15.83 5.95
C ALA A 150 4.33 14.38 5.73
N LYS A 151 3.35 13.46 5.58
CA LYS A 151 3.59 12.07 5.18
C LYS A 151 3.96 11.97 3.70
N ASN A 152 4.88 11.08 3.36
CA ASN A 152 5.25 10.66 2.00
C ASN A 152 5.59 11.82 1.04
N ILE A 153 5.98 12.99 1.59
CA ILE A 153 6.20 14.20 0.76
C ILE A 153 7.54 14.17 0.02
N VAL A 154 8.51 13.43 0.52
CA VAL A 154 9.80 13.23 -0.12
C VAL A 154 9.86 11.82 -0.69
N GLY A 155 9.89 11.70 -2.00
CA GLY A 155 9.81 10.40 -2.64
C GLY A 155 10.13 10.42 -4.13
N THR A 156 10.10 9.25 -4.72
CA THR A 156 10.35 9.03 -6.14
C THR A 156 9.33 8.05 -6.72
N PHE A 157 9.10 8.11 -8.02
CA PHE A 157 8.49 7.02 -8.76
C PHE A 157 9.61 6.07 -9.20
N ALA A 158 9.77 4.95 -8.50
CA ALA A 158 10.78 3.93 -8.78
C ALA A 158 10.14 2.55 -8.85
N GLN A 159 10.08 1.99 -10.06
CA GLN A 159 9.52 0.65 -10.23
C GLN A 159 10.54 -0.40 -9.77
N PRO A 160 10.14 -1.44 -9.04
CA PRO A 160 11.03 -2.55 -8.69
C PRO A 160 11.39 -3.38 -9.92
N ASP A 161 12.42 -4.22 -9.82
CA ASP A 161 12.74 -5.23 -10.84
C ASP A 161 11.78 -6.44 -10.77
N GLY A 162 11.08 -6.58 -9.65
CA GLY A 162 10.05 -7.59 -9.41
C GLY A 162 9.45 -7.50 -8.02
N VAL A 163 8.30 -8.14 -7.84
CA VAL A 163 7.61 -8.28 -6.55
C VAL A 163 7.35 -9.77 -6.29
N LEU A 164 7.80 -10.28 -5.15
CA LEU A 164 7.55 -11.66 -4.72
C LEU A 164 6.63 -11.64 -3.50
N ILE A 165 5.43 -12.16 -3.66
CA ILE A 165 4.40 -12.21 -2.62
C ILE A 165 4.21 -13.64 -2.16
N ASP A 166 4.50 -13.91 -0.90
CA ASP A 166 4.17 -15.17 -0.22
C ASP A 166 2.99 -14.93 0.73
N PRO A 167 1.79 -15.42 0.39
CA PRO A 167 0.63 -15.28 1.28
C PRO A 167 0.81 -15.92 2.67
N ASN A 168 1.68 -16.93 2.80
CA ASN A 168 1.89 -17.60 4.08
C ASN A 168 2.53 -16.70 5.16
N VAL A 169 3.23 -15.63 4.76
CA VAL A 169 3.80 -14.69 5.75
C VAL A 169 2.71 -13.94 6.51
N LEU A 170 1.47 -13.87 6.00
CA LEU A 170 0.33 -13.27 6.69
C LEU A 170 -0.08 -14.05 7.96
N GLU A 171 0.32 -15.32 8.10
CA GLU A 171 0.04 -16.13 9.29
C GLU A 171 0.75 -15.56 10.55
N THR A 172 1.84 -14.83 10.37
CA THR A 172 2.58 -14.17 11.46
C THR A 172 2.20 -12.71 11.66
N LEU A 173 1.34 -12.18 10.80
CA LEU A 173 0.87 -10.80 10.89
C LEU A 173 -0.13 -10.65 12.04
N GLY A 174 -0.05 -9.55 12.77
CA GLY A 174 -1.03 -9.25 13.82
C GLY A 174 -2.45 -9.15 13.25
N LYS A 175 -3.44 -9.54 14.05
CA LYS A 175 -4.85 -9.54 13.60
C LYS A 175 -5.30 -8.16 13.13
N ARG A 176 -4.90 -7.07 13.81
CA ARG A 176 -5.30 -5.71 13.44
C ARG A 176 -4.67 -5.29 12.12
N GLU A 177 -3.40 -5.64 11.91
CA GLU A 177 -2.64 -5.38 10.69
C GLU A 177 -3.19 -6.16 9.49
N LEU A 178 -3.69 -7.37 9.71
CA LEU A 178 -4.37 -8.14 8.67
C LEU A 178 -5.71 -7.49 8.29
N ILE A 179 -6.51 -7.13 9.31
CA ILE A 179 -7.84 -6.52 9.11
C ILE A 179 -7.71 -5.16 8.41
N GLU A 180 -6.75 -4.33 8.81
CA GLU A 180 -6.56 -3.02 8.16
C GLU A 180 -6.26 -3.18 6.66
N GLY A 181 -5.46 -4.19 6.29
CA GLY A 181 -5.19 -4.49 4.88
C GLY A 181 -6.44 -4.86 4.08
N ILE A 182 -7.47 -5.41 4.71
CA ILE A 182 -8.78 -5.68 4.06
C ILE A 182 -9.47 -4.38 3.63
N GLY A 183 -9.19 -3.24 4.25
CA GLY A 183 -9.72 -1.94 3.80
C GLY A 183 -9.36 -1.65 2.34
N GLU A 184 -8.12 -1.92 1.94
CA GLU A 184 -7.66 -1.79 0.56
C GLU A 184 -8.30 -2.84 -0.35
N VAL A 185 -8.44 -4.08 0.11
CA VAL A 185 -9.08 -5.16 -0.65
C VAL A 185 -10.55 -4.82 -0.96
N VAL A 186 -11.31 -4.36 0.02
CA VAL A 186 -12.69 -3.89 -0.14
C VAL A 186 -12.76 -2.76 -1.16
N LYS A 187 -11.84 -1.80 -1.09
CA LYS A 187 -11.74 -0.72 -2.06
C LYS A 187 -11.59 -1.25 -3.49
N TYR A 188 -10.72 -2.23 -3.73
CA TYR A 188 -10.53 -2.80 -5.07
C TYR A 188 -11.79 -3.48 -5.61
N GLY A 189 -12.52 -4.22 -4.77
CA GLY A 189 -13.81 -4.79 -5.14
C GLY A 189 -14.83 -3.73 -5.55
N LEU A 190 -14.82 -2.59 -4.87
CA LEU A 190 -15.74 -1.49 -5.14
C LEU A 190 -15.40 -0.71 -6.42
N ILE A 191 -14.10 -0.48 -6.70
CA ILE A 191 -13.71 0.41 -7.81
C ILE A 191 -13.59 -0.27 -9.16
N ASP A 192 -13.29 -1.60 -9.23
CA ASP A 192 -13.00 -2.27 -10.52
C ASP A 192 -13.34 -3.77 -10.55
N ASP A 193 -13.41 -4.49 -9.42
CA ASP A 193 -13.52 -5.94 -9.42
C ASP A 193 -14.74 -6.48 -8.65
N PRO A 194 -15.93 -6.56 -9.30
CA PRO A 194 -17.14 -7.09 -8.65
C PRO A 194 -17.05 -8.57 -8.26
N GLU A 195 -16.18 -9.36 -8.89
CA GLU A 195 -15.96 -10.76 -8.47
C GLU A 195 -15.13 -10.84 -7.18
N LEU A 196 -14.18 -9.91 -6.96
CA LEU A 196 -13.52 -9.77 -5.67
C LEU A 196 -14.53 -9.38 -4.58
N TRP A 197 -15.44 -8.46 -4.88
CA TRP A 197 -16.53 -8.11 -3.97
C TRP A 197 -17.38 -9.33 -3.62
N GLN A 198 -17.77 -10.14 -4.60
CA GLN A 198 -18.53 -11.36 -4.37
C GLN A 198 -17.75 -12.39 -3.54
N LEU A 199 -16.45 -12.56 -3.79
CA LEU A 199 -15.59 -13.43 -2.98
C LEU A 199 -15.62 -13.01 -1.51
N LEU A 200 -15.46 -11.70 -1.24
CA LEU A 200 -15.52 -11.16 0.12
C LEU A 200 -16.91 -11.34 0.76
N ASP A 201 -17.96 -11.25 -0.04
CA ASP A 201 -19.34 -11.47 0.45
C ASP A 201 -19.62 -12.93 0.81
N ASN A 202 -19.00 -13.87 0.13
CA ASN A 202 -19.19 -15.30 0.33
C ASN A 202 -18.39 -15.90 1.50
N ILE A 203 -17.26 -15.29 1.93
CA ILE A 203 -16.47 -15.76 3.07
C ILE A 203 -17.01 -15.18 4.38
N ASP A 204 -16.74 -15.81 5.52
CA ASP A 204 -17.35 -15.45 6.80
C ASP A 204 -16.73 -14.22 7.50
N GLY A 205 -15.65 -13.65 6.93
CA GLY A 205 -14.94 -12.49 7.47
C GLY A 205 -13.98 -12.82 8.63
N SER A 206 -13.83 -14.07 9.00
CA SER A 206 -12.83 -14.49 9.99
C SER A 206 -11.40 -14.37 9.43
N VAL A 207 -10.43 -14.24 10.33
CA VAL A 207 -8.99 -14.30 9.97
C VAL A 207 -8.69 -15.59 9.20
N HIS A 208 -9.27 -16.71 9.63
CA HIS A 208 -9.06 -18.01 8.99
C HIS A 208 -9.54 -17.99 7.52
N SER A 209 -10.77 -17.52 7.27
CA SER A 209 -11.31 -17.46 5.91
C SER A 209 -10.54 -16.50 5.00
N VAL A 210 -10.00 -15.40 5.54
CA VAL A 210 -9.10 -14.49 4.81
C VAL A 210 -7.81 -15.18 4.43
N LEU A 211 -7.15 -15.90 5.36
CA LEU A 211 -5.90 -16.61 5.10
C LEU A 211 -6.07 -17.76 4.09
N GLU A 212 -7.16 -18.53 4.19
CA GLU A 212 -7.48 -19.57 3.21
C GLU A 212 -7.60 -19.03 1.79
N ASN A 213 -8.27 -17.89 1.62
CA ASN A 213 -8.52 -17.25 0.34
C ASN A 213 -7.45 -16.22 -0.05
N SER A 214 -6.39 -16.06 0.75
CA SER A 214 -5.40 -14.97 0.62
C SER A 214 -4.79 -14.89 -0.78
N GLU A 215 -4.40 -16.01 -1.37
CA GLU A 215 -3.79 -16.02 -2.71
C GLU A 215 -4.71 -15.44 -3.78
N THR A 216 -6.00 -15.78 -3.76
CA THR A 216 -7.00 -15.24 -4.69
C THR A 216 -7.30 -13.78 -4.41
N ILE A 217 -7.44 -13.40 -3.13
CA ILE A 217 -7.68 -12.02 -2.70
C ILE A 217 -6.53 -11.13 -3.16
N ILE A 218 -5.28 -11.53 -2.90
CA ILE A 218 -4.09 -10.79 -3.28
C ILE A 218 -3.99 -10.68 -4.80
N TYR A 219 -4.14 -11.79 -5.52
CA TYR A 219 -4.07 -11.79 -6.97
C TYR A 219 -5.07 -10.82 -7.61
N ARG A 220 -6.33 -10.85 -7.18
CA ARG A 220 -7.37 -9.98 -7.73
C ARG A 220 -7.10 -8.51 -7.39
N SER A 221 -6.72 -8.22 -6.16
CA SER A 221 -6.35 -6.87 -5.71
C SER A 221 -5.16 -6.30 -6.51
N CYS A 222 -4.09 -7.08 -6.63
CA CYS A 222 -2.92 -6.73 -7.44
C CYS A 222 -3.28 -6.50 -8.92
N ASN A 223 -4.19 -7.31 -9.47
CA ASN A 223 -4.62 -7.17 -10.86
C ASN A 223 -5.39 -5.87 -11.10
N VAL A 224 -6.26 -5.45 -10.17
CA VAL A 224 -6.93 -4.13 -10.24
C VAL A 224 -5.89 -3.03 -10.24
N LYS A 225 -4.98 -3.04 -9.25
CA LYS A 225 -3.95 -2.01 -9.14
C LYS A 225 -3.04 -1.98 -10.36
N ARG A 226 -2.61 -3.15 -10.84
CA ARG A 226 -1.79 -3.28 -12.04
C ARG A 226 -2.43 -2.64 -13.27
N LYS A 227 -3.73 -2.94 -13.55
CA LYS A 227 -4.46 -2.34 -14.67
C LYS A 227 -4.41 -0.81 -14.62
N ILE A 228 -4.75 -0.25 -13.46
CA ILE A 228 -4.80 1.19 -13.23
C ILE A 228 -3.40 1.83 -13.36
N VAL A 229 -2.36 1.19 -12.81
CA VAL A 229 -0.97 1.68 -12.87
C VAL A 229 -0.41 1.63 -14.29
N VAL A 230 -0.73 0.57 -15.05
CA VAL A 230 -0.28 0.46 -16.46
C VAL A 230 -0.94 1.52 -17.33
N GLU A 231 -2.19 1.89 -17.07
CA GLU A 231 -2.91 2.93 -17.78
C GLU A 231 -2.42 4.34 -17.39
N ASP A 232 -2.09 4.55 -16.11
CA ASP A 232 -1.70 5.87 -15.57
C ASP A 232 -0.60 5.73 -14.51
N GLU A 233 0.64 5.61 -14.97
CA GLU A 233 1.81 5.40 -14.11
C GLU A 233 2.05 6.55 -13.12
N PHE A 234 1.81 7.81 -13.53
CA PHE A 234 2.18 9.02 -12.77
C PHE A 234 1.01 9.77 -12.13
N GLU A 235 -0.17 9.13 -12.04
CA GLU A 235 -1.36 9.68 -11.36
C GLU A 235 -1.91 10.97 -11.98
N GLY A 236 -1.96 11.01 -13.32
CA GLY A 236 -2.54 12.11 -14.05
C GLY A 236 -4.06 12.00 -14.31
N GLY A 237 -4.63 10.81 -14.20
CA GLY A 237 -6.00 10.49 -14.60
C GLY A 237 -6.66 9.38 -13.79
N VAL A 238 -6.81 8.19 -14.38
CA VAL A 238 -7.57 7.06 -13.80
C VAL A 238 -6.97 6.49 -12.51
N ARG A 239 -5.67 6.70 -12.27
CA ARG A 239 -5.03 6.27 -11.03
C ARG A 239 -5.66 6.93 -9.78
N MET A 240 -6.36 8.04 -9.96
CA MET A 240 -7.14 8.65 -8.89
C MET A 240 -8.22 7.73 -8.32
N TYR A 241 -8.73 6.73 -9.06
CA TYR A 241 -9.71 5.79 -8.53
C TYR A 241 -9.20 5.05 -7.29
N LEU A 242 -7.88 4.82 -7.20
CA LEU A 242 -7.25 4.24 -6.02
C LEU A 242 -7.43 5.09 -4.75
N ASN A 243 -7.79 6.36 -4.88
CA ASN A 243 -8.02 7.28 -3.77
C ASN A 243 -9.47 7.24 -3.23
N PHE A 244 -10.28 6.25 -3.61
CA PHE A 244 -11.60 6.08 -3.00
C PHE A 244 -11.47 5.89 -1.48
N GLY A 245 -12.19 6.68 -0.70
CA GLY A 245 -12.07 6.72 0.76
C GLY A 245 -10.88 7.52 1.30
N HIS A 246 -9.78 7.65 0.55
CA HIS A 246 -8.53 8.23 1.03
C HIS A 246 -8.62 9.72 1.37
N THR A 247 -9.42 10.50 0.65
CA THR A 247 -9.52 11.95 0.90
C THR A 247 -9.96 12.23 2.33
N ILE A 248 -10.99 11.55 2.81
CA ILE A 248 -11.46 11.67 4.21
C ILE A 248 -10.59 10.83 5.14
N GLY A 249 -10.19 9.63 4.71
CA GLY A 249 -9.33 8.73 5.50
C GLY A 249 -8.04 9.39 5.97
N HIS A 250 -7.30 10.05 5.07
CA HIS A 250 -6.07 10.76 5.45
C HIS A 250 -6.32 11.90 6.46
N ALA A 251 -7.46 12.59 6.36
CA ALA A 251 -7.82 13.59 7.36
C ALA A 251 -8.09 12.96 8.73
N VAL A 252 -8.75 11.78 8.75
CA VAL A 252 -8.95 10.99 9.98
C VAL A 252 -7.63 10.54 10.57
N GLU A 253 -6.71 9.95 9.78
CA GLU A 253 -5.37 9.58 10.25
C GLU A 253 -4.61 10.76 10.87
N GLN A 254 -4.64 11.90 10.19
CA GLN A 254 -3.92 13.09 10.63
C GLN A 254 -4.50 13.67 11.93
N THR A 255 -5.83 13.78 12.04
CA THR A 255 -6.49 14.34 13.21
C THR A 255 -6.52 13.40 14.40
N ALA A 256 -6.56 12.09 14.18
CA ALA A 256 -6.44 11.10 15.24
C ALA A 256 -5.05 11.08 15.87
N GLY A 257 -4.04 11.44 15.12
CA GLY A 257 -2.63 11.23 15.45
C GLY A 257 -2.12 9.88 14.97
N TYR A 258 -0.92 9.88 14.44
CA TYR A 258 -0.32 8.70 13.79
C TYR A 258 -0.34 7.45 14.68
N GLY A 259 -0.74 6.32 14.10
CA GLY A 259 -0.78 5.01 14.76
C GLY A 259 -2.03 4.73 15.60
N LYS A 260 -2.91 5.70 15.84
CA LYS A 260 -4.17 5.47 16.56
C LYS A 260 -5.22 4.83 15.65
N VAL A 261 -5.38 5.35 14.46
CA VAL A 261 -6.19 4.76 13.39
C VAL A 261 -5.23 4.29 12.30
N MET A 262 -5.32 3.04 11.90
CA MET A 262 -4.48 2.47 10.84
C MET A 262 -5.00 2.90 9.48
N HIS A 263 -4.16 2.81 8.46
CA HIS A 263 -4.46 3.31 7.12
C HIS A 263 -5.76 2.72 6.55
N GLY A 264 -5.88 1.41 6.49
CA GLY A 264 -7.09 0.78 5.95
C GLY A 264 -8.33 0.97 6.82
N GLU A 265 -8.17 1.15 8.14
CA GLU A 265 -9.27 1.56 9.02
C GLU A 265 -9.78 2.96 8.62
N ALA A 266 -8.87 3.90 8.39
CA ALA A 266 -9.22 5.25 7.97
C ALA A 266 -9.84 5.29 6.57
N VAL A 267 -9.32 4.46 5.64
CA VAL A 267 -9.88 4.31 4.29
C VAL A 267 -11.31 3.77 4.36
N ALA A 268 -11.60 2.76 5.20
CA ALA A 268 -12.93 2.22 5.40
C ALA A 268 -13.92 3.29 5.90
N ILE A 269 -13.55 4.05 6.92
CA ILE A 269 -14.33 5.19 7.43
C ILE A 269 -14.57 6.20 6.30
N GLY A 270 -13.54 6.53 5.54
CA GLY A 270 -13.61 7.48 4.43
C GLY A 270 -14.52 6.98 3.29
N MET A 271 -14.49 5.70 2.94
CA MET A 271 -15.38 5.09 1.95
C MET A 271 -16.84 5.21 2.36
N VAL A 272 -17.16 4.88 3.61
CA VAL A 272 -18.54 4.97 4.13
C VAL A 272 -19.01 6.43 4.16
N GLN A 273 -18.19 7.35 4.64
CA GLN A 273 -18.58 8.76 4.76
C GLN A 273 -18.79 9.44 3.40
N ILE A 274 -17.87 9.24 2.45
CA ILE A 274 -18.02 9.85 1.11
C ILE A 274 -19.25 9.29 0.39
N SER A 275 -19.51 7.98 0.52
CA SER A 275 -20.67 7.32 -0.09
C SER A 275 -21.98 7.80 0.51
N ARG A 276 -22.06 7.97 1.85
CA ARG A 276 -23.24 8.50 2.56
C ARG A 276 -23.68 9.84 2.00
N VAL A 277 -22.73 10.76 1.79
CA VAL A 277 -23.05 12.09 1.27
C VAL A 277 -23.34 12.03 -0.23
N ALA A 278 -22.64 11.19 -0.99
CA ALA A 278 -22.90 10.99 -2.41
C ALA A 278 -24.33 10.45 -2.66
N GLU A 279 -24.84 9.54 -1.80
CA GLU A 279 -26.23 9.09 -1.85
C GLU A 279 -27.22 10.22 -1.51
N LYS A 280 -26.96 11.01 -0.45
CA LYS A 280 -27.80 12.18 -0.10
C LYS A 280 -27.89 13.18 -1.27
N LYS A 281 -26.77 13.39 -1.98
CA LYS A 281 -26.67 14.28 -3.15
C LYS A 281 -27.15 13.62 -4.45
N LYS A 282 -27.64 12.39 -4.41
CA LYS A 282 -28.10 11.59 -5.59
C LYS A 282 -27.01 11.37 -6.66
N LEU A 283 -25.75 11.38 -6.25
CA LEU A 283 -24.60 11.03 -7.09
C LEU A 283 -24.32 9.52 -7.10
N MET A 284 -24.90 8.81 -6.15
CA MET A 284 -24.86 7.36 -6.03
C MET A 284 -26.29 6.83 -5.74
N PRO A 285 -26.61 5.60 -6.19
CA PRO A 285 -27.86 4.94 -5.84
C PRO A 285 -27.96 4.69 -4.34
N GLN A 286 -29.17 4.71 -3.79
CA GLN A 286 -29.43 4.39 -2.39
C GLN A 286 -29.09 2.93 -2.08
N GLY A 287 -28.47 2.69 -0.93
CA GLY A 287 -28.15 1.36 -0.42
C GLY A 287 -26.73 0.88 -0.65
N ILE A 288 -25.92 1.54 -1.50
CA ILE A 288 -24.51 1.18 -1.70
C ILE A 288 -23.71 1.48 -0.43
N THR A 289 -23.96 2.61 0.23
CA THR A 289 -23.30 2.96 1.52
C THR A 289 -23.54 1.88 2.58
N ARG A 290 -24.76 1.34 2.66
CA ARG A 290 -25.06 0.26 3.58
C ARG A 290 -24.27 -1.00 3.25
N GLN A 291 -24.20 -1.40 1.99
CA GLN A 291 -23.42 -2.56 1.56
C GLN A 291 -21.92 -2.40 1.89
N ILE A 292 -21.35 -1.22 1.66
CA ILE A 292 -19.97 -0.90 2.02
C ILE A 292 -19.77 -1.04 3.54
N ALA A 293 -20.66 -0.46 4.34
CA ALA A 293 -20.55 -0.51 5.79
C ALA A 293 -20.69 -1.96 6.33
N GLU A 294 -21.67 -2.73 5.82
CA GLU A 294 -21.87 -4.13 6.19
C GLU A 294 -20.62 -4.98 5.85
N MET A 295 -20.02 -4.76 4.67
CA MET A 295 -18.79 -5.44 4.29
C MET A 295 -17.61 -5.07 5.22
N CYS A 296 -17.41 -3.80 5.51
CA CYS A 296 -16.36 -3.36 6.43
C CYS A 296 -16.54 -3.96 7.83
N VAL A 297 -17.75 -3.91 8.38
CA VAL A 297 -18.08 -4.46 9.71
C VAL A 297 -17.87 -5.98 9.75
N LYS A 298 -18.23 -6.70 8.70
CA LYS A 298 -18.03 -8.14 8.56
C LYS A 298 -16.56 -8.56 8.79
N PHE A 299 -15.62 -7.77 8.31
CA PHE A 299 -14.19 -8.01 8.50
C PHE A 299 -13.61 -7.33 9.75
N GLY A 300 -14.43 -6.62 10.54
CA GLY A 300 -13.99 -5.93 11.75
C GLY A 300 -13.35 -4.57 11.50
N LEU A 301 -13.53 -3.98 10.31
CA LEU A 301 -13.10 -2.62 10.01
C LEU A 301 -14.09 -1.61 10.63
N PRO A 302 -13.59 -0.49 11.19
CA PRO A 302 -14.46 0.58 11.66
C PRO A 302 -15.14 1.29 10.48
N VAL A 303 -16.39 1.68 10.70
CA VAL A 303 -17.17 2.46 9.72
C VAL A 303 -17.46 3.88 10.20
N ASP A 304 -16.98 4.20 11.39
CA ASP A 304 -17.12 5.48 12.04
C ASP A 304 -15.91 5.79 12.93
N TYR A 305 -15.73 7.06 13.28
CA TYR A 305 -14.64 7.53 14.13
C TYR A 305 -15.13 8.61 15.09
N GLU A 306 -14.67 8.55 16.33
CA GLU A 306 -14.89 9.57 17.34
C GLU A 306 -13.57 9.99 18.02
N PRO A 307 -13.35 11.29 18.31
CA PRO A 307 -14.28 12.40 18.08
C PRO A 307 -14.26 12.91 16.63
N TRP A 308 -15.45 13.02 16.02
CA TRP A 308 -15.61 13.55 14.66
C TRP A 308 -15.71 15.08 14.70
N ARG A 309 -14.62 15.77 14.39
CA ARG A 309 -14.52 17.22 14.46
C ARG A 309 -14.41 17.81 13.06
N VAL A 310 -15.54 18.26 12.52
CA VAL A 310 -15.66 18.75 11.13
C VAL A 310 -14.61 19.80 10.79
N GLU A 311 -14.37 20.79 11.66
CA GLU A 311 -13.40 21.88 11.39
C GLU A 311 -11.95 21.38 11.33
N GLU A 312 -11.57 20.44 12.20
CA GLU A 312 -10.23 19.84 12.18
C GLU A 312 -10.02 18.99 10.93
N LEU A 313 -11.00 18.13 10.59
CA LEU A 313 -11.01 17.33 9.37
C LEU A 313 -10.96 18.21 8.12
N TYR A 314 -11.76 19.28 8.07
CA TYR A 314 -11.75 20.21 6.95
C TYR A 314 -10.40 20.92 6.80
N THR A 315 -9.79 21.33 7.91
CA THR A 315 -8.46 21.93 7.90
C THR A 315 -7.41 20.96 7.38
N ALA A 316 -7.42 19.71 7.85
CA ALA A 316 -6.51 18.67 7.39
C ALA A 316 -6.66 18.41 5.88
N LEU A 317 -7.91 18.33 5.38
CA LEU A 317 -8.21 18.16 3.96
C LEU A 317 -7.73 19.28 3.06
N THR A 318 -7.80 20.53 3.55
CA THR A 318 -7.61 21.72 2.72
C THR A 318 -6.20 22.29 2.80
N HIS A 319 -5.41 21.90 3.80
CA HIS A 319 -4.08 22.47 4.04
C HIS A 319 -3.16 22.33 2.82
N ASP A 320 -3.15 21.18 2.17
CA ASP A 320 -2.32 20.90 0.98
C ASP A 320 -2.94 21.41 -0.34
N LYS A 321 -4.26 21.63 -0.38
CA LYS A 321 -5.03 21.84 -1.61
C LYS A 321 -5.40 23.27 -1.89
N LYS A 322 -5.31 24.16 -0.90
CA LYS A 322 -5.47 25.63 -1.09
C LYS A 322 -4.47 26.21 -2.09
N ALA A 323 -3.33 25.55 -2.28
CA ALA A 323 -2.32 25.94 -3.26
C ALA A 323 -2.61 25.50 -4.71
N ARG A 324 -3.62 24.64 -4.96
CA ARG A 324 -3.87 24.01 -6.27
C ARG A 324 -5.23 24.31 -6.90
N GLY A 325 -6.04 25.21 -6.34
CA GLY A 325 -7.34 25.63 -6.88
C GLY A 325 -8.50 25.49 -5.90
N ASN A 326 -9.71 25.89 -6.34
CA ASN A 326 -10.91 26.01 -5.50
C ASN A 326 -11.75 24.71 -5.43
N SER A 327 -11.21 23.56 -5.85
CA SER A 327 -11.94 22.28 -5.85
C SER A 327 -11.07 21.09 -5.45
N ILE A 328 -11.71 20.08 -4.91
CA ILE A 328 -11.12 18.78 -4.57
C ILE A 328 -11.74 17.72 -5.49
N LYS A 329 -10.91 16.88 -6.10
CA LYS A 329 -11.37 15.66 -6.75
C LYS A 329 -11.46 14.55 -5.71
N THR A 330 -12.62 13.92 -5.63
CA THR A 330 -12.89 12.73 -4.83
C THR A 330 -13.35 11.60 -5.74
N VAL A 331 -13.41 10.40 -5.21
CA VAL A 331 -13.91 9.23 -5.93
C VAL A 331 -15.22 8.80 -5.29
N ILE A 332 -16.19 8.43 -6.13
CA ILE A 332 -17.46 7.82 -5.75
C ILE A 332 -17.62 6.49 -6.52
N VAL A 333 -18.54 5.64 -6.07
CA VAL A 333 -18.82 4.33 -6.66
C VAL A 333 -20.31 4.25 -7.02
N PRO A 334 -20.71 4.70 -8.21
CA PRO A 334 -22.12 4.66 -8.65
C PRO A 334 -22.66 3.25 -8.77
N GLU A 335 -21.79 2.26 -8.96
CA GLU A 335 -22.12 0.84 -9.05
C GLU A 335 -20.92 0.06 -8.52
N ILE A 336 -21.12 -1.04 -7.81
CA ILE A 336 -20.02 -1.91 -7.35
C ILE A 336 -19.22 -2.39 -8.56
N GLY A 337 -17.91 -2.17 -8.53
CA GLY A 337 -17.01 -2.41 -9.65
C GLY A 337 -16.86 -1.24 -10.62
N LYS A 338 -17.46 -0.08 -10.32
CA LYS A 338 -17.33 1.12 -11.16
C LYS A 338 -17.06 2.37 -10.32
N ALA A 339 -15.86 2.90 -10.43
CA ALA A 339 -15.49 4.18 -9.85
C ALA A 339 -15.76 5.35 -10.81
N ALA A 340 -16.01 6.52 -10.23
CA ALA A 340 -16.12 7.79 -10.94
C ALA A 340 -15.46 8.92 -10.16
N ILE A 341 -14.88 9.88 -10.88
CA ILE A 341 -14.32 11.09 -10.27
C ILE A 341 -15.46 12.08 -10.03
N ASN A 342 -15.54 12.58 -8.80
CA ASN A 342 -16.44 13.64 -8.39
C ASN A 342 -15.62 14.87 -7.98
N GLN A 343 -15.82 15.98 -8.67
CA GLN A 343 -15.14 17.23 -8.37
C GLN A 343 -16.01 18.10 -7.47
N ILE A 344 -15.52 18.40 -6.28
CA ILE A 344 -16.26 19.13 -5.24
C ILE A 344 -15.61 20.50 -5.04
N PRO A 345 -16.35 21.61 -5.11
CA PRO A 345 -15.86 22.90 -4.67
C PRO A 345 -15.38 22.85 -3.21
N LEU A 346 -14.25 23.47 -2.91
CA LEU A 346 -13.69 23.45 -1.55
C LEU A 346 -14.70 23.89 -0.47
N VAL A 347 -15.53 24.88 -0.80
CA VAL A 347 -16.56 25.39 0.12
C VAL A 347 -17.64 24.35 0.46
N GLU A 348 -17.93 23.42 -0.46
CA GLU A 348 -18.90 22.35 -0.25
C GLU A 348 -18.30 21.13 0.46
N MET A 349 -16.98 21.06 0.61
CA MET A 349 -16.32 19.89 1.21
C MET A 349 -16.72 19.70 2.68
N LYS A 350 -17.13 20.77 3.38
CA LYS A 350 -17.66 20.64 4.76
C LYS A 350 -18.92 19.79 4.82
N GLU A 351 -19.82 19.88 3.83
CA GLU A 351 -21.04 19.07 3.75
C GLU A 351 -20.70 17.57 3.67
N TYR A 352 -19.57 17.23 3.04
CA TYR A 352 -19.09 15.86 2.96
C TYR A 352 -18.47 15.34 4.27
N LEU A 353 -18.26 16.23 5.23
CA LEU A 353 -17.80 15.88 6.57
C LEU A 353 -18.94 15.90 7.62
N GLU A 354 -20.15 16.27 7.24
CA GLU A 354 -21.32 16.19 8.13
C GLU A 354 -21.81 14.73 8.20
N LYS A 355 -22.17 14.28 9.43
CA LYS A 355 -22.71 12.92 9.67
C LYS A 355 -24.21 12.83 9.49
#